data_1d23c9cbd922bfa9e7efbcc495e5d10a
#
_entry.id   1d23c9cbd922bfa9e7efbcc495e5d10a
#
_cell.length_a   1.000
_cell.length_b   1.000
_cell.length_c   1.000
_cell.angle_alpha   90.00
_cell.angle_beta   90.00
_cell.angle_gamma   90.00
#
_symmetry.space_group_name_H-M   'P 1'
#
loop_
_entity.id
_entity.type
_entity.pdbx_description
1 polymer ?
#
loop_
_entity_poly.entity_id
_entity_poly.type
_entity_poly.pdbx_seq_one_letter_code
_entity_poly.pdbx_strand_id
1 'polypeptide(L)'
;MPTVYSSVVLTLDCLGLKKDGVFKAFAEGLKAESWFGNNLDALYDLLTDRENFLTVDLLHWEEADLTEAERFSFEALFEDAAEELAGRLKIRLIAREF
;
A
#
# COMPACT_ATOMS: atom_id res chain seq x y z
N MET A 1 9.52 25.26 18.25
CA MET A 1 8.42 24.99 17.33
C MET A 1 8.24 23.49 17.12
N PRO A 2 7.12 22.95 17.48
CA PRO A 2 6.92 21.53 17.23
C PRO A 2 6.88 21.23 15.75
N THR A 3 7.49 20.13 15.37
CA THR A 3 7.41 19.66 14.00
C THR A 3 6.04 19.06 13.79
N VAL A 4 5.34 19.55 12.78
CA VAL A 4 4.05 19.00 12.43
C VAL A 4 4.26 18.00 11.30
N TYR A 5 4.02 16.72 11.59
CA TYR A 5 4.10 15.69 10.59
C TYR A 5 2.77 15.59 9.87
N SER A 6 2.81 15.63 8.57
CA SER A 6 1.61 15.42 7.77
C SER A 6 1.15 13.99 7.93
N SER A 7 -0.15 13.81 8.11
CA SER A 7 -0.77 12.51 8.15
C SER A 7 -1.62 12.36 6.90
N VAL A 8 -1.32 11.38 6.09
CA VAL A 8 -2.03 11.13 4.84
C VAL A 8 -2.78 9.81 4.96
N VAL A 9 -4.05 9.83 4.58
CA VAL A 9 -4.85 8.61 4.48
C VAL A 9 -5.14 8.37 3.01
N LEU A 10 -4.69 7.24 2.52
CA LEU A 10 -4.93 6.83 1.14
C LEU A 10 -5.89 5.66 1.14
N THR A 11 -6.97 5.77 0.38
CA THR A 11 -7.94 4.70 0.27
C THR A 11 -7.89 4.13 -1.15
N LEU A 12 -7.65 2.84 -1.25
CA LEU A 12 -7.59 2.13 -2.54
C LEU A 12 -8.67 1.06 -2.55
N ASP A 13 -9.47 1.06 -3.60
CA ASP A 13 -10.47 0.01 -3.81
C ASP A 13 -9.84 -1.10 -4.64
N CYS A 14 -9.68 -2.27 -4.02
CA CYS A 14 -9.01 -3.40 -4.65
C CYS A 14 -9.98 -4.39 -5.28
N LEU A 15 -11.27 -4.07 -5.32
CA LEU A 15 -12.26 -4.97 -5.87
C LEU A 15 -11.92 -5.37 -7.30
N GLY A 16 -11.69 -6.65 -7.50
CA GLY A 16 -11.40 -7.19 -8.83
C GLY A 16 -10.03 -6.85 -9.42
N LEU A 17 -9.19 -6.17 -8.66
CA LEU A 17 -7.86 -5.81 -9.16
C LEU A 17 -6.95 -7.03 -9.22
N LYS A 18 -6.26 -7.15 -10.34
CA LYS A 18 -5.20 -8.14 -10.49
C LYS A 18 -3.89 -7.54 -9.98
N LYS A 19 -2.85 -8.36 -9.96
CA LYS A 19 -1.53 -7.97 -9.47
C LYS A 19 -1.08 -6.60 -10.02
N ASP A 20 -1.11 -6.44 -11.33
CA ASP A 20 -0.69 -5.18 -11.96
C ASP A 20 -1.58 -4.01 -11.55
N GLY A 21 -2.88 -4.28 -11.37
CA GLY A 21 -3.80 -3.25 -10.92
C GLY A 21 -3.50 -2.77 -9.51
N VAL A 22 -3.05 -3.66 -8.64
CA VAL A 22 -2.66 -3.28 -7.28
C VAL A 22 -1.44 -2.37 -7.32
N PHE A 23 -0.41 -2.74 -8.08
CA PHE A 23 0.77 -1.89 -8.22
C PHE A 23 0.40 -0.52 -8.77
N LYS A 24 -0.44 -0.50 -9.80
CA LYS A 24 -0.86 0.74 -10.43
C LYS A 24 -1.64 1.62 -9.47
N ALA A 25 -2.52 1.04 -8.68
CA ALA A 25 -3.31 1.79 -7.71
C ALA A 25 -2.40 2.47 -6.68
N PHE A 26 -1.39 1.76 -6.18
CA PHE A 26 -0.43 2.36 -5.26
C PHE A 26 0.37 3.47 -5.94
N ALA A 27 0.85 3.21 -7.15
CA ALA A 27 1.64 4.20 -7.88
C ALA A 27 0.85 5.48 -8.10
N GLU A 28 -0.39 5.37 -8.55
CA GLU A 28 -1.24 6.53 -8.77
C GLU A 28 -1.59 7.23 -7.46
N GLY A 29 -1.93 6.46 -6.44
CA GLY A 29 -2.32 7.03 -5.15
C GLY A 29 -1.18 7.76 -4.46
N LEU A 30 0.04 7.27 -4.60
CA LEU A 30 1.22 7.87 -3.98
C LEU A 30 2.00 8.76 -4.95
N LYS A 31 1.47 8.98 -6.13
CA LYS A 31 2.07 9.84 -7.14
C LYS A 31 3.50 9.44 -7.49
N ALA A 32 3.68 8.14 -7.71
CA ALA A 32 4.98 7.61 -8.08
C ALA A 32 5.42 8.13 -9.44
N GLU A 33 6.73 8.15 -9.64
CA GLU A 33 7.29 8.56 -10.92
C GLU A 33 6.84 7.62 -12.04
N SER A 34 6.82 8.13 -13.26
CA SER A 34 6.36 7.37 -14.41
C SER A 34 7.20 6.12 -14.68
N TRP A 35 8.42 6.08 -14.15
CA TRP A 35 9.29 4.93 -14.30
C TRP A 35 9.09 3.86 -13.22
N PHE A 36 8.10 4.05 -12.35
CA PHE A 36 7.83 3.09 -11.30
C PHE A 36 7.64 1.68 -11.87
N GLY A 37 8.44 0.74 -11.38
CA GLY A 37 8.33 -0.65 -11.80
C GLY A 37 7.21 -1.37 -11.07
N ASN A 38 6.43 -2.17 -11.80
CA ASN A 38 5.35 -2.93 -11.21
C ASN A 38 5.92 -4.22 -10.58
N ASN A 39 6.68 -4.06 -9.51
CA ASN A 39 7.24 -5.19 -8.79
C ASN A 39 7.29 -4.88 -7.29
N LEU A 40 7.50 -5.94 -6.51
CA LEU A 40 7.45 -5.83 -5.06
C LEU A 40 8.55 -4.94 -4.50
N ASP A 41 9.75 -4.99 -5.09
CA ASP A 41 10.85 -4.15 -4.61
C ASP A 41 10.54 -2.66 -4.80
N ALA A 42 10.00 -2.31 -5.96
CA ALA A 42 9.62 -0.93 -6.22
C ALA A 42 8.51 -0.47 -5.29
N LEU A 43 7.54 -1.33 -5.02
CA LEU A 43 6.46 -1.00 -4.10
C LEU A 43 6.99 -0.82 -2.67
N TYR A 44 7.89 -1.69 -2.25
CA TYR A 44 8.50 -1.57 -0.93
C TYR A 44 9.22 -0.23 -0.79
N ASP A 45 10.02 0.12 -1.79
CA ASP A 45 10.74 1.39 -1.78
C ASP A 45 9.76 2.57 -1.75
N LEU A 46 8.70 2.50 -2.54
CA LEU A 46 7.70 3.55 -2.58
C LEU A 46 7.03 3.75 -1.22
N LEU A 47 6.74 2.66 -0.52
CA LEU A 47 6.07 2.73 0.78
C LEU A 47 7.02 3.19 1.89
N THR A 48 8.30 2.84 1.80
CA THR A 48 9.24 3.12 2.87
C THR A 48 10.05 4.41 2.68
N ASP A 49 10.04 4.98 1.48
CA ASP A 49 10.75 6.23 1.19
C ASP A 49 9.88 7.43 1.54
N ARG A 50 9.47 7.50 2.81
CA ARG A 50 8.58 8.56 3.26
C ARG A 50 8.94 8.97 4.67
N GLU A 51 8.87 10.27 4.91
CA GLU A 51 9.08 10.81 6.24
C GLU A 51 7.78 11.09 6.99
N ASN A 52 6.67 11.16 6.27
CA ASN A 52 5.39 11.49 6.85
C ASN A 52 4.62 10.23 7.24
N PHE A 53 3.64 10.40 8.12
CA PHE A 53 2.76 9.31 8.48
C PHE A 53 1.83 9.00 7.31
N LEU A 54 1.67 7.74 7.00
CA LEU A 54 0.80 7.27 5.93
C LEU A 54 -0.06 6.13 6.43
N THR A 55 -1.35 6.25 6.20
CA THR A 55 -2.29 5.15 6.43
C THR A 55 -2.90 4.78 5.09
N VAL A 56 -2.83 3.52 4.73
CA VAL A 56 -3.44 3.03 3.49
C VAL A 56 -4.56 2.08 3.86
N ASP A 57 -5.76 2.40 3.41
CA ASP A 57 -6.92 1.54 3.57
C ASP A 57 -7.17 0.82 2.26
N LEU A 58 -7.06 -0.49 2.28
CA LEU A 58 -7.29 -1.32 1.10
C LEU A 58 -8.68 -1.92 1.20
N LEU A 59 -9.62 -1.29 0.51
CA LEU A 59 -11.01 -1.75 0.49
C LEU A 59 -11.13 -2.98 -0.39
N HIS A 60 -11.95 -3.91 0.03
CA HIS A 60 -12.24 -5.13 -0.72
C HIS A 60 -10.98 -5.92 -1.06
N TRP A 61 -10.01 -5.93 -0.13
CA TRP A 61 -8.75 -6.62 -0.37
C TRP A 61 -8.97 -8.10 -0.66
N GLU A 62 -9.88 -8.74 0.08
CA GLU A 62 -10.15 -10.16 -0.13
C GLU A 62 -10.85 -10.45 -1.46
N GLU A 63 -11.42 -9.41 -2.07
CA GLU A 63 -12.10 -9.54 -3.36
C GLU A 63 -11.23 -9.13 -4.54
N ALA A 64 -9.96 -8.84 -4.29
CA ALA A 64 -8.99 -8.61 -5.35
C ALA A 64 -8.76 -9.94 -6.09
N ASP A 65 -8.53 -9.84 -7.39
CA ASP A 65 -8.34 -11.02 -8.24
C ASP A 65 -6.86 -11.43 -8.21
N LEU A 66 -6.43 -11.93 -7.06
CA LEU A 66 -5.06 -12.34 -6.81
C LEU A 66 -5.00 -13.83 -6.50
N THR A 67 -3.93 -14.48 -6.92
CA THR A 67 -3.67 -15.83 -6.45
C THR A 67 -3.29 -15.79 -4.97
N GLU A 68 -3.36 -16.94 -4.30
CA GLU A 68 -2.96 -16.98 -2.90
C GLU A 68 -1.50 -16.58 -2.72
N ALA A 69 -0.63 -16.99 -3.63
CA ALA A 69 0.78 -16.62 -3.57
C ALA A 69 0.99 -15.12 -3.75
N GLU A 70 0.26 -14.50 -4.67
CA GLU A 70 0.35 -13.06 -4.88
C GLU A 70 -0.16 -12.31 -3.67
N ARG A 71 -1.28 -12.72 -3.13
CA ARG A 71 -1.87 -12.10 -1.93
C ARG A 71 -0.90 -12.20 -0.77
N PHE A 72 -0.33 -13.36 -0.56
CA PHE A 72 0.64 -13.56 0.52
C PHE A 72 1.85 -12.65 0.35
N SER A 73 2.37 -12.53 -0.88
CA SER A 73 3.52 -11.68 -1.15
C SER A 73 3.24 -10.22 -0.85
N PHE A 74 2.05 -9.72 -1.23
CA PHE A 74 1.68 -8.36 -0.90
C PHE A 74 1.55 -8.15 0.60
N GLU A 75 0.88 -9.08 1.29
CA GLU A 75 0.67 -8.92 2.73
C GLU A 75 1.98 -8.98 3.50
N ALA A 76 2.89 -9.85 3.10
CA ALA A 76 4.20 -9.91 3.72
C ALA A 76 4.98 -8.61 3.51
N LEU A 77 4.89 -8.05 2.31
CA LEU A 77 5.54 -6.78 2.01
C LEU A 77 4.95 -5.65 2.86
N PHE A 78 3.64 -5.62 3.02
CA PHE A 78 2.98 -4.60 3.82
C PHE A 78 3.45 -4.67 5.28
N GLU A 79 3.56 -5.88 5.83
CA GLU A 79 4.05 -6.06 7.19
C GLU A 79 5.50 -5.60 7.33
N ASP A 80 6.35 -5.98 6.37
CA ASP A 80 7.75 -5.61 6.41
C ASP A 80 7.93 -4.09 6.31
N ALA A 81 7.20 -3.46 5.42
CA ALA A 81 7.28 -2.01 5.23
C ALA A 81 6.79 -1.26 6.48
N ALA A 82 5.69 -1.73 7.07
CA ALA A 82 5.16 -1.11 8.29
C ALA A 82 6.14 -1.24 9.44
N GLU A 83 6.79 -2.39 9.56
CA GLU A 83 7.79 -2.61 10.59
C GLU A 83 9.00 -1.71 10.39
N GLU A 84 9.46 -1.56 9.14
CA GLU A 84 10.59 -0.70 8.82
C GLU A 84 10.32 0.75 9.22
N LEU A 85 9.12 1.23 9.05
CA LEU A 85 8.77 2.61 9.37
C LEU A 85 8.31 2.82 10.81
N ALA A 86 8.34 1.77 11.63
CA ALA A 86 8.12 1.87 13.08
C ALA A 86 6.86 2.67 13.45
N GLY A 87 5.74 2.36 12.81
CA GLY A 87 4.46 2.99 13.12
C GLY A 87 4.09 4.20 12.27
N ARG A 88 5.00 4.69 11.44
CA ARG A 88 4.66 5.78 10.52
C ARG A 88 3.89 5.32 9.31
N LEU A 89 3.85 4.02 9.08
CA LEU A 89 3.08 3.42 8.00
C LEU A 89 2.08 2.43 8.58
N LYS A 90 0.82 2.60 8.22
CA LYS A 90 -0.22 1.65 8.59
C LYS A 90 -0.94 1.23 7.32
N ILE A 91 -1.07 -0.07 7.14
CA ILE A 91 -1.85 -0.60 6.01
C ILE A 91 -2.96 -1.43 6.61
N ARG A 92 -4.19 -1.01 6.34
CA ARG A 92 -5.37 -1.68 6.89
C ARG A 92 -6.08 -2.41 5.77
N LEU A 93 -6.26 -3.69 5.98
CA LEU A 93 -7.01 -4.52 5.04
C LEU A 93 -8.46 -4.47 5.46
N ILE A 94 -9.25 -3.72 4.72
CA ILE A 94 -10.67 -3.54 5.04
C ILE A 94 -11.44 -4.63 4.33
N ALA A 95 -12.03 -5.49 5.14
CA ALA A 95 -12.89 -6.53 4.60
C ALA A 95 -14.22 -5.93 4.19
N ARG A 96 -15.16 -6.79 3.82
CA ARG A 96 -16.47 -6.33 3.36
C ARG A 96 -17.12 -5.35 4.34
N GLU A 97 -17.64 -4.27 3.77
CA GLU A 97 -18.39 -3.29 4.50
C GLU A 97 -19.85 -3.71 4.61
N PHE A 98 -20.45 -3.45 5.73
CA PHE A 98 -21.86 -3.81 5.96
C PHE A 98 -22.74 -2.58 5.94
#